data_9015e09529cb9e0d8cd1eb7486552054
#
_entry.id   9015e09529cb9e0d8cd1eb7486552054
#
_cell.length_a   1.000
_cell.length_b   1.000
_cell.length_c   1.000
_cell.angle_alpha   90.00
_cell.angle_beta   90.00
_cell.angle_gamma   90.00
#
_symmetry.space_group_name_H-M   'P 1'
#
loop_
_entity.id
_entity.type
_entity.pdbx_description
1 polymer ?
#
loop_
_entity_poly.entity_id
_entity_poly.type
_entity_poly.pdbx_seq_one_letter_code
_entity_poly.pdbx_strand_id
1 'polypeptide(L)'
;MSEKALICTVCESRYPFRTSFSRCPKCNEPLELEEIGTGSIKAEAYFNIFRRYGEFFPFRERYDELDLGEGMTPLVWTPALAKKYGIGAVAFKNETANPTWSFKDRGTATALRHAKILGFSRIGTVSTGNMAASVAAFGAKAGVETTILVSSDIPSEKLNPIAIYHPRLIRVHGDYSRLYSESLRLGEELGIYFMNSDVPFRVE
;
A
#
# COMPACT_ATOMS: atom_id res chain seq x y z
N MET A 1 -22.73 -6.27 12.92
CA MET A 1 -21.78 -6.83 11.95
C MET A 1 -20.53 -7.18 12.74
N SER A 2 -20.03 -8.41 12.64
CA SER A 2 -18.78 -8.80 13.31
C SER A 2 -17.64 -7.92 12.78
N GLU A 3 -16.79 -7.45 13.68
CA GLU A 3 -15.58 -6.74 13.29
C GLU A 3 -14.71 -7.70 12.46
N LYS A 4 -14.25 -7.24 11.30
CA LYS A 4 -13.40 -8.06 10.43
C LYS A 4 -12.07 -8.34 11.10
N ALA A 5 -11.46 -9.48 10.80
CA ALA A 5 -10.24 -9.94 11.45
C ALA A 5 -9.09 -10.06 10.44
N LEU A 6 -7.88 -9.95 10.96
CA LEU A 6 -6.67 -10.47 10.32
C LEU A 6 -6.50 -11.92 10.76
N ILE A 7 -6.18 -12.80 9.82
CA ILE A 7 -5.96 -14.22 10.07
C ILE A 7 -4.52 -14.57 9.73
N CYS A 8 -3.86 -15.31 10.61
CA CYS A 8 -2.53 -15.84 10.30
C CYS A 8 -2.63 -16.98 9.28
N THR A 9 -1.85 -16.91 8.22
CA THR A 9 -1.83 -17.90 7.14
C THR A 9 -1.35 -19.30 7.56
N VAL A 10 -0.70 -19.41 8.73
CA VAL A 10 -0.10 -20.67 9.22
C VAL A 10 -0.76 -21.19 10.49
N CYS A 11 -0.87 -20.35 11.53
CA CYS A 11 -1.41 -20.80 12.82
C CYS A 11 -2.89 -20.44 13.04
N GLU A 12 -3.54 -19.83 12.04
CA GLU A 12 -4.96 -19.46 12.02
C GLU A 12 -5.42 -18.56 13.17
N SER A 13 -4.46 -17.99 13.92
CA SER A 13 -4.78 -17.03 14.99
C SER A 13 -5.40 -15.77 14.38
N ARG A 14 -6.45 -15.25 15.06
CA ARG A 14 -7.25 -14.11 14.58
C ARG A 14 -6.95 -12.88 15.41
N TYR A 15 -6.88 -11.72 14.74
CA TYR A 15 -6.61 -10.43 15.36
C TYR A 15 -7.59 -9.38 14.83
N PRO A 16 -7.96 -8.38 15.63
CA PRO A 16 -8.79 -7.28 15.11
C PRO A 16 -8.09 -6.57 13.94
N PHE A 17 -8.85 -6.12 12.93
CA PHE A 17 -8.24 -5.36 11.84
C PHE A 17 -7.63 -4.03 12.34
N ARG A 18 -8.12 -3.48 13.44
CA ARG A 18 -7.59 -2.27 14.10
C ARG A 18 -6.33 -2.61 14.92
N THR A 19 -5.33 -3.14 14.27
CA THR A 19 -4.02 -3.42 14.85
C THR A 19 -2.90 -3.02 13.89
N SER A 20 -1.75 -2.65 14.43
CA SER A 20 -0.56 -2.31 13.65
C SER A 20 0.30 -3.54 13.31
N PHE A 21 -0.15 -4.75 13.61
CA PHE A 21 0.63 -5.95 13.32
C PHE A 21 0.77 -6.13 11.82
N SER A 22 2.01 -6.20 11.33
CA SER A 22 2.32 -6.61 9.96
C SER A 22 2.48 -8.13 9.85
N ARG A 23 2.82 -8.79 10.99
CA ARG A 23 3.00 -10.23 11.10
C ARG A 23 2.32 -10.76 12.34
N CYS A 24 2.06 -12.06 12.34
CA CYS A 24 1.44 -12.77 13.46
C CYS A 24 2.32 -12.67 14.71
N PRO A 25 1.83 -12.11 15.83
CA PRO A 25 2.59 -12.06 17.09
C PRO A 25 2.92 -13.43 17.68
N LYS A 26 2.18 -14.48 17.26
CA LYS A 26 2.36 -15.84 17.81
C LYS A 26 3.44 -16.65 17.09
N CYS A 27 3.54 -16.55 15.76
CA CYS A 27 4.46 -17.37 14.95
C CYS A 27 5.27 -16.58 13.92
N ASN A 28 5.12 -15.25 13.87
CA ASN A 28 5.82 -14.35 12.97
C ASN A 28 5.56 -14.60 11.48
N GLU A 29 4.47 -15.28 11.14
CA GLU A 29 4.06 -15.54 9.77
C GLU A 29 3.14 -14.41 9.22
N PRO A 30 2.93 -14.31 7.90
CA PRO A 30 2.06 -13.30 7.31
C PRO A 30 0.64 -13.33 7.87
N LEU A 31 0.04 -12.16 7.92
CA LEU A 31 -1.37 -11.97 8.20
C LEU A 31 -2.12 -11.63 6.90
N GLU A 32 -3.30 -12.17 6.73
CA GLU A 32 -4.23 -11.86 5.66
C GLU A 32 -5.54 -11.30 6.23
N LEU A 33 -6.22 -10.51 5.43
CA LEU A 33 -7.54 -10.02 5.79
C LEU A 33 -8.55 -11.17 5.67
N GLU A 34 -9.43 -11.31 6.66
CA GLU A 34 -10.54 -12.24 6.56
C GLU A 34 -11.39 -11.92 5.33
N GLU A 35 -11.84 -12.96 4.62
CA GLU A 35 -12.60 -12.83 3.38
C GLU A 35 -13.70 -11.77 3.50
N ILE A 36 -13.64 -10.81 2.62
CA ILE A 36 -14.64 -9.76 2.51
C ILE A 36 -15.77 -10.33 1.67
N GLY A 37 -16.89 -10.61 2.30
CA GLY A 37 -18.05 -11.17 1.61
C GLY A 37 -18.45 -10.39 0.34
N THR A 38 -19.38 -10.95 -0.43
CA THR A 38 -19.88 -10.35 -1.68
C THR A 38 -20.44 -8.95 -1.43
N GLY A 39 -19.82 -7.96 -2.03
CA GLY A 39 -20.28 -6.57 -2.03
C GLY A 39 -20.86 -6.17 -3.39
N SER A 40 -21.56 -5.06 -3.45
CA SER A 40 -22.01 -4.44 -4.69
C SER A 40 -21.00 -3.39 -5.18
N ILE A 41 -20.71 -3.41 -6.48
CA ILE A 41 -19.91 -2.39 -7.12
C ILE A 41 -20.82 -1.20 -7.45
N LYS A 42 -20.54 -0.02 -6.89
CA LYS A 42 -21.25 1.20 -7.27
C LYS A 42 -20.77 1.65 -8.64
N ALA A 43 -21.62 1.44 -9.66
CA ALA A 43 -21.32 1.77 -11.06
C ALA A 43 -21.21 3.30 -11.32
N GLU A 44 -21.60 4.13 -10.37
CA GLU A 44 -21.52 5.57 -10.44
C GLU A 44 -20.07 5.99 -10.70
N ALA A 45 -19.93 6.93 -11.64
CA ALA A 45 -18.67 7.32 -12.25
C ALA A 45 -17.74 8.13 -11.31
N TYR A 46 -17.38 7.57 -10.19
CA TYR A 46 -16.40 8.19 -9.31
C TYR A 46 -15.00 7.66 -9.62
N PHE A 47 -14.09 8.57 -9.90
CA PHE A 47 -12.64 8.32 -9.98
C PHE A 47 -12.05 8.07 -8.58
N ASN A 48 -12.71 7.27 -7.78
CA ASN A 48 -12.33 6.95 -6.41
C ASN A 48 -12.66 5.48 -6.12
N ILE A 49 -11.60 4.68 -5.94
CA ILE A 49 -11.74 3.23 -5.70
C ILE A 49 -12.45 2.92 -4.40
N PHE A 50 -12.25 3.73 -3.35
CA PHE A 50 -12.86 3.52 -2.04
C PHE A 50 -14.35 3.84 -2.00
N ARG A 51 -14.83 4.72 -2.88
CA ARG A 51 -16.25 4.94 -3.08
C ARG A 51 -16.88 3.85 -3.94
N ARG A 52 -16.17 3.46 -5.03
CA ARG A 52 -16.67 2.48 -5.99
C ARG A 52 -16.75 1.08 -5.39
N TYR A 53 -15.73 0.68 -4.65
CA TYR A 53 -15.56 -0.65 -4.07
C TYR A 53 -15.66 -0.65 -2.53
N GLY A 54 -16.28 0.37 -1.93
CA GLY A 54 -16.30 0.58 -0.48
C GLY A 54 -16.83 -0.59 0.34
N GLU A 55 -17.68 -1.44 -0.23
CA GLU A 55 -18.20 -2.63 0.45
C GLU A 55 -17.18 -3.76 0.59
N PHE A 56 -16.14 -3.72 -0.22
CA PHE A 56 -15.05 -4.71 -0.20
C PHE A 56 -13.93 -4.34 0.78
N PHE A 57 -13.85 -3.09 1.22
CA PHE A 57 -12.85 -2.70 2.22
C PHE A 57 -13.29 -3.05 3.65
N PRO A 58 -12.35 -3.34 4.57
CA PRO A 58 -12.67 -3.67 5.96
C PRO A 58 -13.10 -2.46 6.77
N PHE A 59 -12.87 -1.26 6.28
CA PHE A 59 -13.18 0.01 6.93
C PHE A 59 -14.27 0.78 6.18
N ARG A 60 -15.01 1.61 6.91
CA ARG A 60 -16.10 2.45 6.36
C ARG A 60 -15.78 3.93 6.41
N GLU A 61 -14.73 4.29 7.11
CA GLU A 61 -14.24 5.66 7.24
C GLU A 61 -13.85 6.21 5.87
N ARG A 62 -14.29 7.42 5.58
CA ARG A 62 -14.00 8.13 4.33
C ARG A 62 -12.89 9.15 4.59
N TYR A 63 -11.87 9.08 3.80
CA TYR A 63 -10.73 9.99 3.80
C TYR A 63 -10.47 10.45 2.36
N ASP A 64 -11.47 11.10 1.76
CA ASP A 64 -11.42 11.54 0.36
C ASP A 64 -10.26 12.54 0.13
N GLU A 65 -9.87 13.27 1.16
CA GLU A 65 -8.73 14.18 1.14
C GLU A 65 -7.38 13.49 0.92
N LEU A 66 -7.31 12.17 1.14
CA LEU A 66 -6.09 11.38 0.91
C LEU A 66 -5.96 10.88 -0.53
N ASP A 67 -6.99 11.01 -1.36
CA ASP A 67 -6.98 10.49 -2.72
C ASP A 67 -6.07 11.32 -3.63
N LEU A 68 -5.29 10.62 -4.45
CA LEU A 68 -4.53 11.17 -5.58
C LEU A 68 -5.14 10.80 -6.93
N GLY A 69 -6.26 10.07 -6.97
CA GLY A 69 -6.88 9.53 -8.18
C GLY A 69 -6.36 8.15 -8.57
N GLU A 70 -5.84 7.42 -7.61
CA GLU A 70 -5.29 6.07 -7.82
C GLU A 70 -6.37 5.06 -8.19
N GLY A 71 -5.97 4.05 -8.94
CA GLY A 71 -6.73 2.82 -9.12
C GLY A 71 -7.72 2.77 -10.28
N MET A 72 -8.19 3.89 -10.80
CA MET A 72 -9.10 3.94 -11.96
C MET A 72 -8.35 3.92 -13.30
N THR A 73 -7.36 3.03 -13.40
CA THR A 73 -6.48 2.91 -14.56
C THR A 73 -7.21 2.31 -15.77
N PRO A 74 -6.88 2.72 -17.02
CA PRO A 74 -7.57 2.26 -18.21
C PRO A 74 -7.25 0.82 -18.59
N LEU A 75 -8.17 0.19 -19.33
CA LEU A 75 -7.93 -1.05 -20.07
C LEU A 75 -7.52 -0.70 -21.50
N VAL A 76 -6.37 -1.22 -21.92
CA VAL A 76 -5.85 -1.06 -23.29
C VAL A 76 -6.07 -2.36 -24.05
N TRP A 77 -7.02 -2.33 -24.97
CA TRP A 77 -7.37 -3.50 -25.79
C TRP A 77 -6.35 -3.74 -26.91
N THR A 78 -5.98 -4.99 -27.12
CA THR A 78 -4.96 -5.40 -28.09
C THR A 78 -5.49 -6.51 -29.02
N PRO A 79 -6.31 -6.15 -30.03
CA PRO A 79 -6.90 -7.14 -30.95
C PRO A 79 -5.85 -7.94 -31.73
N ALA A 80 -4.72 -7.30 -32.09
CA ALA A 80 -3.62 -7.98 -32.80
C ALA A 80 -3.02 -9.13 -31.96
N LEU A 81 -2.90 -8.94 -30.65
CA LEU A 81 -2.38 -9.96 -29.74
C LEU A 81 -3.41 -11.10 -29.57
N ALA A 82 -4.67 -10.76 -29.41
CA ALA A 82 -5.76 -11.73 -29.35
C ALA A 82 -5.77 -12.64 -30.58
N LYS A 83 -5.68 -12.06 -31.79
CA LYS A 83 -5.60 -12.80 -33.06
C LYS A 83 -4.35 -13.68 -33.12
N LYS A 84 -3.18 -13.16 -32.72
CA LYS A 84 -1.91 -13.91 -32.76
C LYS A 84 -1.95 -15.18 -31.93
N TYR A 85 -2.61 -15.15 -30.78
CA TYR A 85 -2.67 -16.28 -29.83
C TYR A 85 -3.99 -17.06 -29.88
N GLY A 86 -4.92 -16.73 -30.79
CA GLY A 86 -6.20 -17.42 -30.90
C GLY A 86 -7.11 -17.24 -29.67
N ILE A 87 -6.96 -16.13 -28.95
CA ILE A 87 -7.75 -15.82 -27.75
C ILE A 87 -8.86 -14.84 -28.15
N GLY A 88 -10.05 -14.99 -27.55
CA GLY A 88 -11.21 -14.16 -27.91
C GLY A 88 -11.02 -12.67 -27.71
N ALA A 89 -10.35 -12.26 -26.61
CA ALA A 89 -10.02 -10.87 -26.33
C ALA A 89 -8.81 -10.78 -25.38
N VAL A 90 -7.98 -9.74 -25.56
CA VAL A 90 -6.86 -9.42 -24.66
C VAL A 90 -6.85 -7.92 -24.36
N ALA A 91 -6.75 -7.58 -23.09
CA ALA A 91 -6.59 -6.22 -22.64
C ALA A 91 -5.51 -6.14 -21.54
N PHE A 92 -4.77 -5.04 -21.51
CA PHE A 92 -3.83 -4.71 -20.45
C PHE A 92 -4.43 -3.68 -19.51
N LYS A 93 -4.39 -3.94 -18.21
CA LYS A 93 -4.66 -2.94 -17.20
C LYS A 93 -3.44 -2.04 -17.07
N ASN A 94 -3.56 -0.78 -17.52
CA ASN A 94 -2.41 0.13 -17.56
C ASN A 94 -2.14 0.77 -16.20
N GLU A 95 -1.41 0.09 -15.34
CA GLU A 95 -1.07 0.57 -14.00
C GLU A 95 -0.06 1.74 -13.99
N THR A 96 0.56 2.06 -15.14
CA THR A 96 1.40 3.27 -15.26
C THR A 96 0.59 4.57 -15.28
N ALA A 97 -0.72 4.48 -15.38
CA ALA A 97 -1.63 5.63 -15.28
C ALA A 97 -1.97 6.02 -13.83
N ASN A 98 -1.44 5.31 -12.85
CA ASN A 98 -1.54 5.72 -11.44
C ASN A 98 -0.69 7.00 -11.16
N PRO A 99 -0.99 7.76 -10.11
CA PRO A 99 -0.35 9.04 -9.76
C PRO A 99 1.19 8.99 -9.70
N THR A 100 1.78 7.89 -9.21
CA THR A 100 3.25 7.69 -9.21
C THR A 100 3.69 6.63 -10.21
N TRP A 101 2.92 6.43 -11.28
CA TRP A 101 3.17 5.53 -12.41
C TRP A 101 3.32 4.05 -12.03
N SER A 102 2.71 3.63 -10.93
CA SER A 102 2.83 2.27 -10.44
C SER A 102 1.57 1.79 -9.71
N PHE A 103 1.27 0.49 -9.81
CA PHE A 103 0.23 -0.16 -9.00
C PHE A 103 0.46 -0.05 -7.49
N LYS A 104 1.66 0.34 -7.05
CA LYS A 104 1.98 0.54 -5.63
C LYS A 104 1.08 1.59 -4.97
N ASP A 105 0.53 2.49 -5.75
CA ASP A 105 -0.39 3.53 -5.26
C ASP A 105 -1.66 2.94 -4.64
N ARG A 106 -2.17 1.83 -5.17
CA ARG A 106 -3.35 1.13 -4.60
C ARG A 106 -3.11 0.69 -3.16
N GLY A 107 -2.02 -0.06 -2.94
CA GLY A 107 -1.67 -0.54 -1.61
C GLY A 107 -1.25 0.59 -0.66
N THR A 108 -0.59 1.63 -1.16
CA THR A 108 -0.23 2.81 -0.35
C THR A 108 -1.48 3.55 0.12
N ALA A 109 -2.44 3.79 -0.77
CA ALA A 109 -3.69 4.46 -0.45
C ALA A 109 -4.47 3.72 0.64
N THR A 110 -4.53 2.38 0.57
CA THR A 110 -5.20 1.55 1.56
C THR A 110 -4.47 1.55 2.91
N ALA A 111 -3.14 1.36 2.88
CA ALA A 111 -2.31 1.36 4.10
C ALA A 111 -2.31 2.72 4.81
N LEU A 112 -2.33 3.83 4.06
CA LEU A 112 -2.42 5.18 4.63
C LEU A 112 -3.76 5.40 5.37
N ARG A 113 -4.86 4.92 4.81
CA ARG A 113 -6.17 4.97 5.48
C ARG A 113 -6.16 4.14 6.76
N HIS A 114 -5.57 2.95 6.71
CA HIS A 114 -5.42 2.12 7.90
C HIS A 114 -4.54 2.82 8.97
N ALA A 115 -3.41 3.39 8.58
CA ALA A 115 -2.58 4.19 9.50
C ALA A 115 -3.38 5.33 10.17
N LYS A 116 -4.22 6.01 9.38
CA LYS A 116 -5.09 7.09 9.88
C LYS A 116 -6.14 6.58 10.88
N ILE A 117 -6.77 5.42 10.59
CA ILE A 117 -7.74 4.75 11.47
C ILE A 117 -7.08 4.37 12.81
N LEU A 118 -5.81 3.97 12.79
CA LEU A 118 -5.04 3.65 13.99
C LEU A 118 -4.49 4.90 14.72
N GLY A 119 -4.68 6.09 14.16
CA GLY A 119 -4.23 7.35 14.77
C GLY A 119 -2.75 7.69 14.57
N PHE A 120 -2.08 7.03 13.62
CA PHE A 120 -0.70 7.37 13.29
C PHE A 120 -0.60 8.73 12.55
N SER A 121 0.32 9.56 12.99
CA SER A 121 0.69 10.84 12.36
C SER A 121 2.01 10.75 11.57
N ARG A 122 2.69 9.61 11.64
CA ARG A 122 3.95 9.33 10.96
C ARG A 122 3.88 8.03 10.19
N ILE A 123 4.37 8.04 8.96
CA ILE A 123 4.42 6.86 8.10
C ILE A 123 5.82 6.64 7.56
N GLY A 124 6.12 5.44 7.08
CA GLY A 124 7.41 5.16 6.47
C GLY A 124 7.41 3.92 5.60
N THR A 125 8.53 3.69 4.93
CA THR A 125 8.80 2.43 4.21
C THR A 125 10.30 2.22 4.01
N VAL A 126 10.68 0.98 3.73
CA VAL A 126 12.01 0.59 3.27
C VAL A 126 11.92 0.31 1.78
N SER A 127 12.37 1.24 0.96
CA SER A 127 12.36 1.07 -0.51
C SER A 127 13.16 2.15 -1.19
N THR A 128 13.72 1.83 -2.37
CA THR A 128 14.42 2.75 -3.26
C THR A 128 13.71 2.94 -4.60
N GLY A 129 12.54 2.34 -4.76
CA GLY A 129 11.79 2.30 -6.02
C GLY A 129 10.37 2.85 -5.89
N ASN A 130 9.48 2.32 -6.74
CA ASN A 130 8.10 2.78 -6.87
C ASN A 130 7.32 2.81 -5.55
N MET A 131 7.63 1.91 -4.61
CA MET A 131 6.98 1.92 -3.32
C MET A 131 7.35 3.15 -2.49
N ALA A 132 8.64 3.52 -2.48
CA ALA A 132 9.10 4.72 -1.79
C ALA A 132 8.52 5.99 -2.42
N ALA A 133 8.48 6.07 -3.75
CA ALA A 133 7.86 7.19 -4.46
C ALA A 133 6.37 7.32 -4.12
N SER A 134 5.66 6.20 -4.12
CA SER A 134 4.24 6.14 -3.75
C SER A 134 4.02 6.60 -2.30
N VAL A 135 4.73 6.02 -1.32
CA VAL A 135 4.58 6.41 0.10
C VAL A 135 4.94 7.88 0.32
N ALA A 136 5.97 8.40 -0.34
CA ALA A 136 6.35 9.80 -0.25
C ALA A 136 5.28 10.73 -0.82
N ALA A 137 4.71 10.41 -2.00
CA ALA A 137 3.66 11.19 -2.64
C ALA A 137 2.38 11.25 -1.79
N PHE A 138 1.92 10.10 -1.31
CA PHE A 138 0.72 10.01 -0.47
C PHE A 138 0.93 10.65 0.90
N GLY A 139 2.12 10.55 1.48
CA GLY A 139 2.47 11.23 2.72
C GLY A 139 2.47 12.75 2.57
N ALA A 140 3.03 13.27 1.48
CA ALA A 140 2.99 14.70 1.16
C ALA A 140 1.55 15.20 0.96
N LYS A 141 0.71 14.43 0.24
CA LYS A 141 -0.72 14.73 0.07
C LYS A 141 -1.46 14.78 1.40
N ALA A 142 -1.19 13.84 2.29
CA ALA A 142 -1.85 13.74 3.60
C ALA A 142 -1.31 14.74 4.64
N GLY A 143 -0.20 15.42 4.36
CA GLY A 143 0.47 16.31 5.31
C GLY A 143 1.04 15.56 6.52
N VAL A 144 1.44 14.28 6.35
CA VAL A 144 2.01 13.47 7.43
C VAL A 144 3.53 13.34 7.29
N GLU A 145 4.22 13.28 8.42
CA GLU A 145 5.68 13.05 8.42
C GLU A 145 5.99 11.69 7.80
N THR A 146 6.79 11.70 6.73
CA THR A 146 7.11 10.49 5.95
C THR A 146 8.59 10.19 6.04
N THR A 147 8.94 8.98 6.49
CA THR A 147 10.32 8.50 6.62
C THR A 147 10.59 7.37 5.63
N ILE A 148 11.61 7.53 4.79
CA ILE A 148 12.03 6.50 3.83
C ILE A 148 13.44 6.03 4.21
N LEU A 149 13.57 4.73 4.53
CA LEU A 149 14.85 4.10 4.78
C LEU A 149 15.40 3.53 3.47
N VAL A 150 16.63 3.90 3.14
CA VAL A 150 17.32 3.43 1.93
C VAL A 150 18.72 2.95 2.27
N SER A 151 19.26 2.02 1.47
CA SER A 151 20.67 1.62 1.62
C SER A 151 21.58 2.82 1.34
N SER A 152 22.68 2.93 2.11
CA SER A 152 23.71 3.95 1.89
C SER A 152 24.32 3.91 0.50
N ASP A 153 24.35 2.72 -0.13
CA ASP A 153 25.04 2.45 -1.40
C ASP A 153 24.19 2.83 -2.63
N ILE A 154 22.96 3.31 -2.41
CA ILE A 154 22.09 3.72 -3.51
C ILE A 154 22.58 5.02 -4.14
N PRO A 155 22.75 5.07 -5.48
CA PRO A 155 23.03 6.31 -6.20
C PRO A 155 21.97 7.38 -5.96
N SER A 156 22.40 8.63 -5.78
CA SER A 156 21.49 9.74 -5.46
C SER A 156 20.43 9.97 -6.55
N GLU A 157 20.76 9.70 -7.81
CA GLU A 157 19.85 9.87 -8.95
C GLU A 157 18.62 8.98 -8.86
N LYS A 158 18.75 7.78 -8.27
CA LYS A 158 17.62 6.87 -8.02
C LYS A 158 16.66 7.38 -6.96
N LEU A 159 17.08 8.34 -6.14
CA LEU A 159 16.27 8.93 -5.10
C LEU A 159 15.48 10.16 -5.56
N ASN A 160 15.79 10.72 -6.74
CA ASN A 160 15.12 11.92 -7.25
C ASN A 160 13.59 11.78 -7.31
N PRO A 161 13.01 10.67 -7.82
CA PRO A 161 11.55 10.50 -7.86
C PRO A 161 10.88 10.45 -6.47
N ILE A 162 11.68 10.23 -5.43
CA ILE A 162 11.23 10.18 -4.04
C ILE A 162 11.42 11.55 -3.40
N ALA A 163 12.59 12.15 -3.63
CA ALA A 163 13.00 13.40 -3.01
C ALA A 163 12.10 14.59 -3.35
N ILE A 164 11.48 14.60 -4.54
CA ILE A 164 10.54 15.66 -4.97
C ILE A 164 9.34 15.85 -4.03
N TYR A 165 8.99 14.83 -3.25
CA TYR A 165 7.90 14.88 -2.26
C TYR A 165 8.38 15.27 -0.85
N HIS A 166 9.67 15.58 -0.70
CA HIS A 166 10.31 16.02 0.55
C HIS A 166 10.12 15.08 1.76
N PRO A 167 10.19 13.74 1.62
CA PRO A 167 10.20 12.86 2.77
C PRO A 167 11.52 12.97 3.53
N ARG A 168 11.55 12.52 4.77
CA ARG A 168 12.77 12.30 5.52
C ARG A 168 13.49 11.07 4.98
N LEU A 169 14.49 11.27 4.11
CA LEU A 169 15.34 10.19 3.58
C LEU A 169 16.46 9.87 4.55
N ILE A 170 16.52 8.63 5.03
CA ILE A 170 17.57 8.15 5.94
C ILE A 170 18.36 7.05 5.23
N ARG A 171 19.64 7.30 5.02
CA ARG A 171 20.60 6.33 4.48
C ARG A 171 21.13 5.46 5.61
N VAL A 172 21.01 4.14 5.47
CA VAL A 172 21.40 3.16 6.48
C VAL A 172 22.39 2.17 5.85
N HIS A 173 23.48 1.87 6.54
CA HIS A 173 24.38 0.81 6.13
C HIS A 173 23.75 -0.57 6.37
N GLY A 174 23.69 -1.38 5.33
CA GLY A 174 23.16 -2.72 5.37
C GLY A 174 22.33 -3.07 4.14
N ASP A 175 21.95 -4.33 4.07
CA ASP A 175 21.08 -4.87 3.04
C ASP A 175 19.60 -4.59 3.35
N TYR A 176 18.73 -4.99 2.41
CA TYR A 176 17.28 -4.79 2.56
C TYR A 176 16.73 -5.50 3.81
N SER A 177 17.21 -6.70 4.13
CA SER A 177 16.69 -7.48 5.27
C SER A 177 16.96 -6.78 6.59
N ARG A 178 18.16 -6.20 6.74
CA ARG A 178 18.51 -5.41 7.91
C ARG A 178 17.68 -4.15 8.00
N LEU A 179 17.54 -3.40 6.90
CA LEU A 179 16.72 -2.18 6.88
C LEU A 179 15.25 -2.50 7.23
N TYR A 180 14.75 -3.60 6.72
CA TYR A 180 13.41 -4.08 7.01
C TYR A 180 13.22 -4.37 8.51
N SER A 181 14.13 -5.16 9.12
CA SER A 181 14.07 -5.48 10.55
C SER A 181 14.17 -4.22 11.43
N GLU A 182 15.06 -3.30 11.07
CA GLU A 182 15.18 -2.01 11.76
C GLU A 182 13.92 -1.16 11.60
N SER A 183 13.24 -1.21 10.46
CA SER A 183 11.99 -0.46 10.28
C SER A 183 10.88 -0.93 11.22
N LEU A 184 10.78 -2.22 11.48
CA LEU A 184 9.80 -2.75 12.45
C LEU A 184 10.10 -2.24 13.86
N ARG A 185 11.36 -2.32 14.29
CA ARG A 185 11.79 -1.82 15.61
C ARG A 185 11.56 -0.32 15.74
N LEU A 186 11.97 0.48 14.75
CA LEU A 186 11.76 1.93 14.75
C LEU A 186 10.29 2.30 14.69
N GLY A 187 9.47 1.51 14.01
CA GLY A 187 8.02 1.68 13.97
C GLY A 187 7.40 1.65 15.36
N GLU A 188 7.77 0.66 16.16
CA GLU A 188 7.31 0.52 17.54
C GLU A 188 7.86 1.63 18.45
N GLU A 189 9.17 1.88 18.40
CA GLU A 189 9.84 2.84 19.29
C GLU A 189 9.44 4.30 19.01
N LEU A 190 9.27 4.66 17.73
CA LEU A 190 9.03 6.04 17.32
C LEU A 190 7.58 6.32 16.92
N GLY A 191 6.71 5.33 16.95
CA GLY A 191 5.31 5.47 16.52
C GLY A 191 5.20 5.81 15.04
N ILE A 192 5.96 5.11 14.18
CA ILE A 192 5.92 5.25 12.72
C ILE A 192 5.19 4.03 12.14
N TYR A 193 4.14 4.26 11.37
CA TYR A 193 3.49 3.17 10.62
C TYR A 193 4.29 2.85 9.35
N PHE A 194 5.12 1.81 9.41
CA PHE A 194 5.90 1.37 8.25
C PHE A 194 5.02 0.56 7.28
N MET A 195 4.78 1.12 6.11
CA MET A 195 4.01 0.52 5.02
C MET A 195 4.89 -0.37 4.14
N ASN A 196 5.54 -1.37 4.72
CA ASN A 196 6.36 -2.32 3.98
C ASN A 196 5.50 -3.28 3.14
N SER A 197 6.11 -4.10 2.30
CA SER A 197 5.39 -4.94 1.32
C SER A 197 4.51 -6.02 1.94
N ASP A 198 4.75 -6.37 3.19
CA ASP A 198 4.07 -7.42 3.95
C ASP A 198 2.94 -6.90 4.85
N VAL A 199 2.67 -5.61 4.83
CA VAL A 199 1.51 -5.07 5.56
C VAL A 199 0.23 -5.59 4.90
N PRO A 200 -0.68 -6.26 5.63
CA PRO A 200 -1.87 -6.90 5.06
C PRO A 200 -2.68 -5.98 4.16
N PHE A 201 -2.92 -4.74 4.60
CA PHE A 201 -3.68 -3.74 3.85
C PHE A 201 -3.01 -3.18 2.60
N ARG A 202 -1.81 -3.67 2.26
CA ARG A 202 -1.15 -3.34 0.99
C ARG A 202 -1.24 -4.46 -0.03
N VAL A 203 -1.44 -5.67 0.42
CA VAL A 203 -1.36 -6.88 -0.41
C VAL A 203 -2.74 -7.21 -0.98
N GLU A 204 -3.79 -6.89 -0.24
CA GLU A 204 -5.19 -7.26 -0.54
C GLU A 204 -6.09 -6.11 -1.05
#